data_d18dfa713bbca8bfefaec52aef8bbe13
#
_entry.id   d18dfa713bbca8bfefaec52aef8bbe13
#
_cell.length_a   1.000
_cell.length_b   1.000
_cell.length_c   1.000
_cell.angle_alpha   90.00
_cell.angle_beta   90.00
_cell.angle_gamma   90.00
#
_symmetry.space_group_name_H-M   'P 1'
#
loop_
_entity.id
_entity.type
_entity.pdbx_description
1 polymer ?
#
loop_
_entity_poly.entity_id
_entity_poly.type
_entity_poly.pdbx_seq_one_letter_code
_entity_poly.pdbx_strand_id
1 'polypeptide(L)'
;VEEMPVDHRPARSLRVLLEPANPALALQLGLQPDIEVVRDTMARPAVAVVEEPVAVAAVLADDPECAVLVLTGSARPGLLDAVLAAGAAGLVLRDGPIDDLADAIRRASRGETVIDPSLRPRP
;
A
#
# COMPACT_ATOMS: atom_id res chain seq x y z
N VAL A 1 -32.10 21.66 4.93
CA VAL A 1 -31.48 21.26 4.88
C VAL A 1 -30.97 20.64 4.33
N GLU A 2 -30.72 20.57 4.23
CA GLU A 2 -30.28 20.01 3.83
C GLU A 2 -29.57 19.25 3.97
N GLU A 3 -29.64 18.73 3.89
CA GLU A 3 -29.01 17.90 4.13
C GLU A 3 -28.13 17.52 3.36
N MET A 4 -27.39 17.26 3.69
CA MET A 4 -26.32 16.85 3.06
C MET A 4 -26.47 15.58 2.47
N PRO A 5 -25.99 15.32 1.32
CA PRO A 5 -25.99 14.00 0.81
C PRO A 5 -25.22 13.15 1.75
N VAL A 6 -25.71 12.00 1.92
CA VAL A 6 -25.13 11.16 2.81
C VAL A 6 -24.12 10.33 2.15
N ASP A 7 -22.94 10.75 2.11
CA ASP A 7 -21.82 9.92 1.74
C ASP A 7 -21.20 9.45 3.03
N HIS A 8 -21.37 8.18 3.34
CA HIS A 8 -20.87 7.64 4.58
C HIS A 8 -19.38 7.38 4.58
N ARG A 9 -18.72 7.53 3.43
CA ARG A 9 -17.29 7.39 3.41
C ARG A 9 -16.64 8.63 3.98
N PRO A 10 -15.46 8.48 4.61
CA PRO A 10 -14.73 9.65 5.06
C PRO A 10 -14.46 10.60 3.91
N ALA A 11 -14.42 11.89 4.19
CA ALA A 11 -14.10 12.87 3.17
C ALA A 11 -12.76 12.60 2.51
N ARG A 12 -11.88 11.87 3.19
CA ARG A 12 -10.58 11.53 2.64
C ARG A 12 -10.40 10.06 2.61
N SER A 13 -10.96 9.42 1.60
CA SER A 13 -10.67 8.03 1.36
C SER A 13 -9.24 7.88 0.88
N LEU A 14 -8.56 6.85 1.35
CA LEU A 14 -7.23 6.52 0.86
C LEU A 14 -7.39 5.73 -0.43
N ARG A 15 -6.85 6.27 -1.51
CA ARG A 15 -6.84 5.56 -2.79
C ARG A 15 -5.63 4.67 -2.84
N VAL A 16 -5.86 3.40 -3.12
CA VAL A 16 -4.82 2.37 -3.10
C VAL A 16 -4.78 1.66 -4.43
N LEU A 17 -3.61 1.59 -5.02
CA LEU A 17 -3.38 0.86 -6.26
C LEU A 17 -2.74 -0.48 -5.93
N LEU A 18 -3.23 -1.55 -6.53
CA LEU A 18 -2.63 -2.88 -6.41
C LEU A 18 -1.97 -3.24 -7.73
N GLU A 19 -0.68 -3.55 -7.69
CA GLU A 19 0.07 -3.87 -8.88
C GLU A 19 0.94 -5.09 -8.64
N PRO A 20 0.66 -6.23 -9.22
CA PRO A 20 -0.41 -6.44 -10.22
C PRO A 20 -1.79 -6.45 -9.59
N ALA A 21 -2.80 -6.33 -10.43
CA ALA A 21 -4.17 -6.36 -9.96
C ALA A 21 -4.43 -7.68 -9.21
N ASN A 22 -5.13 -7.55 -8.08
CA ASN A 22 -5.42 -8.71 -7.25
C ASN A 22 -6.87 -8.59 -6.76
N PRO A 23 -7.82 -9.21 -7.47
CA PRO A 23 -9.23 -9.03 -7.13
C PRO A 23 -9.60 -9.47 -5.72
N ALA A 24 -9.00 -10.55 -5.21
CA ALA A 24 -9.30 -11.00 -3.86
C ALA A 24 -8.84 -9.99 -2.83
N LEU A 25 -7.64 -9.46 -3.00
CA LEU A 25 -7.12 -8.45 -2.08
C LEU A 25 -7.89 -7.14 -2.21
N ALA A 26 -8.25 -6.78 -3.45
CA ALA A 26 -9.04 -5.57 -3.68
C ALA A 26 -10.38 -5.65 -2.95
N LEU A 27 -11.02 -6.81 -2.97
CA LEU A 27 -12.28 -6.99 -2.28
C LEU A 27 -12.11 -6.82 -0.77
N GLN A 28 -11.07 -7.43 -0.20
CA GLN A 28 -10.83 -7.34 1.23
C GLN A 28 -10.49 -5.91 1.66
N LEU A 29 -9.65 -5.22 0.91
CA LEU A 29 -9.31 -3.85 1.23
C LEU A 29 -10.51 -2.92 1.05
N GLY A 30 -11.34 -3.19 0.06
CA GLY A 30 -12.53 -2.38 -0.18
C GLY A 30 -13.56 -2.45 0.94
N LEU A 31 -13.47 -3.44 1.82
CA LEU A 31 -14.33 -3.51 2.99
C LEU A 31 -13.91 -2.55 4.10
N GLN A 32 -12.69 -2.02 4.03
CA GLN A 32 -12.26 -1.01 4.99
C GLN A 32 -12.96 0.31 4.67
N PRO A 33 -13.53 0.99 5.66
CA PRO A 33 -14.38 2.16 5.38
C PRO A 33 -13.62 3.35 4.79
N ASP A 34 -12.31 3.40 4.97
CA ASP A 34 -11.52 4.53 4.52
C ASP A 34 -10.61 4.19 3.33
N ILE A 35 -10.74 3.01 2.73
CA ILE A 35 -9.87 2.60 1.62
C ILE A 35 -10.69 2.43 0.35
N GLU A 36 -10.19 3.03 -0.72
CA GLU A 36 -10.77 2.90 -2.06
C GLU A 36 -9.70 2.32 -2.97
N VAL A 37 -9.94 1.14 -3.54
CA VAL A 37 -8.98 0.52 -4.46
C VAL A 37 -9.20 1.10 -5.85
N VAL A 38 -8.12 1.63 -6.44
CA VAL A 38 -8.18 2.25 -7.76
C VAL A 38 -7.43 1.39 -8.76
N ARG A 39 -7.54 1.70 -10.04
CA ARG A 39 -7.08 0.79 -11.10
C ARG A 39 -5.78 1.23 -11.77
N ASP A 40 -5.42 2.49 -11.63
CA ASP A 40 -4.20 2.99 -12.27
C ASP A 40 -3.72 4.25 -11.57
N THR A 41 -2.55 4.71 -11.98
CA THR A 41 -1.92 5.88 -11.36
C THR A 41 -2.64 7.18 -11.69
N MET A 42 -3.48 7.21 -12.72
CA MET A 42 -4.22 8.43 -13.05
C MET A 42 -5.22 8.79 -11.97
N ALA A 43 -5.65 7.81 -11.19
CA ALA A 43 -6.54 8.08 -10.06
C ALA A 43 -5.80 8.68 -8.87
N ARG A 44 -4.50 8.90 -8.98
CA ARG A 44 -3.65 9.49 -7.94
C ARG A 44 -3.73 8.74 -6.63
N PRO A 45 -3.31 7.48 -6.60
CA PRO A 45 -3.33 6.73 -5.36
C PRO A 45 -2.37 7.32 -4.34
N ALA A 46 -2.78 7.34 -3.09
CA ALA A 46 -1.89 7.74 -2.00
C ALA A 46 -0.87 6.64 -1.72
N VAL A 47 -1.27 5.39 -1.91
CA VAL A 47 -0.42 4.23 -1.63
C VAL A 47 -0.58 3.23 -2.76
N ALA A 48 0.51 2.63 -3.19
CA ALA A 48 0.49 1.49 -4.09
C ALA A 48 1.08 0.29 -3.38
N VAL A 49 0.46 -0.87 -3.56
CA VAL A 49 0.96 -2.13 -3.02
C VAL A 49 1.42 -2.96 -4.20
N VAL A 50 2.71 -3.28 -4.21
CA VAL A 50 3.34 -4.00 -5.32
C VAL A 50 3.98 -5.27 -4.80
N GLU A 51 4.39 -6.16 -5.69
CA GLU A 51 4.95 -7.45 -5.28
C GLU A 51 6.43 -7.59 -5.63
N GLU A 52 6.98 -6.67 -6.42
CA GLU A 52 8.37 -6.76 -6.86
C GLU A 52 9.07 -5.43 -6.66
N PRO A 53 10.35 -5.44 -6.27
CA PRO A 53 11.09 -4.17 -6.15
C PRO A 53 11.11 -3.35 -7.44
N VAL A 54 11.12 -4.01 -8.61
CA VAL A 54 11.14 -3.29 -9.88
C VAL A 54 9.85 -2.50 -10.08
N ALA A 55 8.74 -2.97 -9.53
CA ALA A 55 7.47 -2.27 -9.65
C ALA A 55 7.46 -0.97 -8.83
N VAL A 56 8.28 -0.88 -7.78
CA VAL A 56 8.40 0.35 -7.00
C VAL A 56 8.86 1.49 -7.90
N ALA A 57 9.93 1.25 -8.67
CA ALA A 57 10.45 2.29 -9.55
C ALA A 57 9.44 2.67 -10.62
N ALA A 58 8.70 1.69 -11.14
CA ALA A 58 7.69 1.96 -12.17
C ALA A 58 6.57 2.85 -11.65
N VAL A 59 6.07 2.58 -10.44
CA VAL A 59 5.03 3.41 -9.85
C VAL A 59 5.55 4.82 -9.57
N LEU A 60 6.75 4.92 -9.00
CA LEU A 60 7.31 6.22 -8.65
C LEU A 60 7.64 7.06 -9.88
N ALA A 61 7.92 6.41 -11.02
CA ALA A 61 8.12 7.15 -12.28
C ALA A 61 6.82 7.84 -12.72
N ASP A 62 5.68 7.18 -12.49
CA ASP A 62 4.39 7.76 -12.86
C ASP A 62 3.87 8.72 -11.81
N ASP A 63 4.13 8.43 -10.54
CA ASP A 63 3.61 9.23 -9.43
C ASP A 63 4.65 9.27 -8.31
N PRO A 64 5.56 10.24 -8.35
CA PRO A 64 6.64 10.31 -7.35
C PRO A 64 6.18 10.51 -5.91
N GLU A 65 4.94 10.97 -5.71
CA GLU A 65 4.44 11.22 -4.37
C GLU A 65 3.69 10.05 -3.78
N CYS A 66 3.50 8.99 -4.55
CA CYS A 66 2.82 7.81 -4.07
C CYS A 66 3.71 7.05 -3.08
N ALA A 67 3.15 6.62 -1.96
CA ALA A 67 3.88 5.76 -1.04
C ALA A 67 3.73 4.32 -1.54
N VAL A 68 4.84 3.60 -1.71
CA VAL A 68 4.80 2.26 -2.29
C VAL A 68 5.18 1.24 -1.22
N LEU A 69 4.29 0.28 -0.98
CA LEU A 69 4.55 -0.84 -0.09
C LEU A 69 4.80 -2.09 -0.93
N VAL A 70 5.82 -2.86 -0.56
CA VAL A 70 6.12 -4.12 -1.23
C VAL A 70 5.56 -5.26 -0.38
N LEU A 71 4.79 -6.13 -1.02
CA LEU A 71 4.18 -7.27 -0.38
C LEU A 71 5.00 -8.51 -0.71
N THR A 72 5.52 -9.19 0.30
CA THR A 72 6.39 -10.35 0.08
C THR A 72 5.89 -11.56 0.86
N GLY A 73 6.15 -12.74 0.32
CA GLY A 73 5.81 -13.98 0.99
C GLY A 73 6.81 -14.42 2.03
N SER A 74 8.01 -13.89 2.01
CA SER A 74 9.03 -14.30 2.97
C SER A 74 10.17 -13.29 3.01
N ALA A 75 10.91 -13.32 4.12
CA ALA A 75 12.12 -12.53 4.23
C ALA A 75 13.23 -13.20 3.42
N ARG A 76 13.84 -12.43 2.53
CA ARG A 76 14.99 -12.89 1.75
C ARG A 76 16.15 -11.97 2.03
N PRO A 77 17.39 -12.50 2.07
CA PRO A 77 18.55 -11.64 2.27
C PRO A 77 18.60 -10.53 1.22
N GLY A 78 18.82 -9.31 1.67
CA GLY A 78 18.94 -8.18 0.77
C GLY A 78 17.64 -7.60 0.27
N LEU A 79 16.50 -8.25 0.50
CA LEU A 79 15.22 -7.75 -0.02
C LEU A 79 14.86 -6.40 0.61
N LEU A 80 14.99 -6.27 1.91
CA LEU A 80 14.65 -5.02 2.58
C LEU A 80 15.50 -3.87 2.03
N ASP A 81 16.80 -4.09 1.92
CA ASP A 81 17.68 -3.05 1.39
C ASP A 81 17.31 -2.70 -0.04
N ALA A 82 16.96 -3.70 -0.86
CA ALA A 82 16.62 -3.47 -2.25
C ALA A 82 15.34 -2.64 -2.37
N VAL A 83 14.30 -2.95 -1.57
CA VAL A 83 13.04 -2.21 -1.69
C VAL A 83 13.20 -0.79 -1.16
N LEU A 84 13.97 -0.59 -0.10
CA LEU A 84 14.19 0.76 0.41
C LEU A 84 15.04 1.58 -0.56
N ALA A 85 16.04 0.95 -1.19
CA ALA A 85 16.85 1.64 -2.19
C ALA A 85 16.03 2.02 -3.42
N ALA A 86 15.00 1.25 -3.74
CA ALA A 86 14.11 1.59 -4.85
C ALA A 86 13.14 2.73 -4.52
N GLY A 87 13.07 3.12 -3.25
CA GLY A 87 12.20 4.22 -2.82
C GLY A 87 10.92 3.77 -2.15
N ALA A 88 10.80 2.48 -1.81
CA ALA A 88 9.59 1.99 -1.17
C ALA A 88 9.40 2.60 0.22
N ALA A 89 8.14 2.76 0.61
CA ALA A 89 7.79 3.21 1.94
C ALA A 89 7.77 2.05 2.94
N GLY A 90 7.83 0.82 2.48
CA GLY A 90 7.86 -0.29 3.41
C GLY A 90 7.78 -1.65 2.77
N LEU A 91 7.82 -2.66 3.63
CA LEU A 91 7.82 -4.06 3.25
C LEU A 91 6.88 -4.81 4.20
N VAL A 92 5.90 -5.52 3.66
CA VAL A 92 4.83 -6.13 4.43
C VAL A 92 4.67 -7.59 4.00
N LEU A 93 4.28 -8.46 4.94
CA LEU A 93 4.04 -9.85 4.62
C LEU A 93 2.75 -10.05 3.84
N ARG A 94 2.84 -10.87 2.78
CA ARG A 94 1.69 -11.16 1.93
C ARG A 94 0.59 -11.90 2.66
N ASP A 95 0.96 -12.82 3.53
CA ASP A 95 0.01 -13.72 4.17
C ASP A 95 -0.42 -13.24 5.56
N GLY A 96 -0.11 -11.99 5.90
CA GLY A 96 -0.53 -11.45 7.19
C GLY A 96 -2.01 -11.09 7.18
N PRO A 97 -2.56 -10.77 8.36
CA PRO A 97 -3.97 -10.37 8.45
C PRO A 97 -4.23 -9.12 7.62
N ILE A 98 -5.42 -9.06 7.03
CA ILE A 98 -5.79 -7.92 6.20
C ILE A 98 -5.77 -6.61 6.99
N ASP A 99 -6.10 -6.67 8.28
CA ASP A 99 -6.09 -5.46 9.11
C ASP A 99 -4.68 -4.90 9.26
N ASP A 100 -3.67 -5.77 9.28
CA ASP A 100 -2.28 -5.31 9.35
C ASP A 100 -1.87 -4.61 8.07
N LEU A 101 -2.29 -5.13 6.93
CA LEU A 101 -2.02 -4.46 5.65
C LEU A 101 -2.75 -3.13 5.57
N ALA A 102 -4.01 -3.09 5.98
CA ALA A 102 -4.76 -1.84 5.97
C ALA A 102 -4.11 -0.80 6.86
N ASP A 103 -3.63 -1.21 8.03
CA ASP A 103 -2.93 -0.29 8.94
C ASP A 103 -1.62 0.19 8.33
N ALA A 104 -0.88 -0.71 7.69
CA ALA A 104 0.36 -0.33 7.01
C ALA A 104 0.10 0.69 5.92
N ILE A 105 -0.99 0.53 5.18
CA ILE A 105 -1.39 1.48 4.14
C ILE A 105 -1.67 2.85 4.76
N ARG A 106 -2.41 2.89 5.87
CA ARG A 106 -2.70 4.16 6.52
C ARG A 106 -1.44 4.85 7.00
N ARG A 107 -0.52 4.09 7.59
CA ARG A 107 0.73 4.65 8.09
C ARG A 107 1.62 5.14 6.95
N ALA A 108 1.72 4.37 5.88
CA ALA A 108 2.51 4.78 4.72
C ALA A 108 1.96 6.06 4.10
N SER A 109 0.63 6.22 4.08
CA SER A 109 0.02 7.42 3.54
C SER A 109 0.35 8.67 4.35
N ARG A 110 0.78 8.49 5.60
CA ARG A 110 1.19 9.59 6.46
C ARG A 110 2.69 9.85 6.41
N GLY A 111 3.40 9.16 5.53
CA GLY A 111 4.84 9.35 5.39
C GLY A 111 5.69 8.47 6.28
N GLU A 112 5.09 7.50 6.98
CA GLU A 112 5.86 6.59 7.82
C GLU A 112 6.49 5.50 6.99
N THR A 113 7.64 5.02 7.43
CA THR A 113 8.26 3.82 6.86
C THR A 113 7.73 2.62 7.64
N VAL A 114 7.12 1.66 6.94
CA VAL A 114 6.44 0.55 7.58
C VAL A 114 7.12 -0.74 7.20
N ILE A 115 7.70 -1.43 8.17
CA ILE A 115 8.38 -2.70 7.93
C ILE A 115 7.83 -3.71 8.93
N ASP A 116 7.30 -4.81 8.38
CA ASP A 116 6.81 -5.88 9.23
C ASP A 116 7.97 -6.37 10.11
N PRO A 117 7.78 -6.51 11.42
CA PRO A 117 8.86 -6.88 12.31
C PRO A 117 9.53 -8.20 11.94
N SER A 118 8.79 -9.16 11.38
CA SER A 118 9.35 -10.44 10.98
C SER A 118 10.28 -10.32 9.77
N LEU A 119 10.24 -9.20 9.07
CA LEU A 119 11.07 -8.97 7.88
C LEU A 119 12.32 -8.15 8.18
N ARG A 120 12.46 -7.66 9.41
CA ARG A 120 13.65 -6.91 9.78
C ARG A 120 14.81 -7.86 10.02
N PRO A 121 16.02 -7.45 9.63
CA PRO A 121 17.19 -8.29 9.93
C PRO A 121 17.35 -8.44 11.44
N ARG A 122 17.79 -9.60 11.85
CA ARG A 122 18.09 -9.80 13.25
C ARG A 122 19.46 -9.26 13.58
N PRO A 123 19.62 -8.73 14.78
CA PRO A 123 20.94 -8.24 15.20
C PRO A 123 21.94 -9.37 15.33
#